data_554a22472be2327989ee087641c98a9d
#
_entry.id   554a22472be2327989ee087641c98a9d
#
_cell.length_a   1.000
_cell.length_b   1.000
_cell.length_c   1.000
_cell.angle_alpha   90.00
_cell.angle_beta   90.00
_cell.angle_gamma   90.00
#
_symmetry.space_group_name_H-M   'P 1'
#
loop_
_entity.id
_entity.type
_entity.pdbx_description
1 polymer ?
#
loop_
_entity_poly.entity_id
_entity_poly.type
_entity_poly.pdbx_seq_one_letter_code
_entity_poly.pdbx_strand_id
1 'polypeptide(L)'
;MPPTYCNSKQIGGILIAKLIVAEKPSVAMAYAKVLGATSRQDGYLEGNGYLVSWCVGHLVELVPPNVYDAKYVKWSIADLPILPQKWQYLVSASTKKQFGILQKLMHRSDVDSVICATDAGREGELIFRLVYEQAGCKKPFSRLWLSSMEESAIREGFAHLKPSTEYDALYEAALCRERADWIVGINASRLFSCLYG
;
A
#
# COMPACT_ATOMS: atom_id res chain seq x y z
N MET A 1 -2.54 33.41 -11.52
CA MET A 1 -1.21 32.76 -11.39
C MET A 1 -1.41 31.45 -10.65
N PRO A 2 -0.96 30.32 -11.16
CA PRO A 2 -1.03 29.07 -10.40
C PRO A 2 -0.07 29.17 -9.20
N PRO A 3 -0.46 28.70 -8.01
CA PRO A 3 0.44 28.67 -6.87
C PRO A 3 1.61 27.73 -7.19
N THR A 4 2.80 28.23 -7.11
CA THR A 4 4.05 27.50 -7.24
C THR A 4 4.22 26.57 -6.03
N TYR A 5 3.79 25.32 -6.15
CA TYR A 5 4.06 24.24 -5.17
C TYR A 5 5.52 23.73 -5.26
N CYS A 6 6.43 24.61 -5.66
CA CYS A 6 7.84 24.26 -5.78
C CYS A 6 8.56 24.64 -4.49
N ASN A 7 8.46 23.81 -3.44
CA ASN A 7 9.45 23.78 -2.37
C ASN A 7 10.33 22.53 -2.56
N SER A 8 11.04 22.49 -3.70
CA SER A 8 12.13 21.54 -3.87
C SER A 8 13.28 21.98 -2.97
N LYS A 9 13.37 21.37 -1.78
CA LYS A 9 14.53 21.49 -0.92
C LYS A 9 15.73 20.87 -1.65
N GLN A 10 16.77 21.63 -1.89
CA GLN A 10 18.07 21.09 -2.29
C GLN A 10 18.92 20.90 -1.04
N ILE A 11 19.40 19.69 -0.82
CA ILE A 11 20.42 19.39 0.18
C ILE A 11 21.64 18.86 -0.59
N GLY A 12 22.75 19.59 -0.56
CA GLY A 12 23.99 19.17 -1.24
C GLY A 12 23.86 19.04 -2.77
N GLY A 13 22.99 19.81 -3.43
CA GLY A 13 22.80 19.75 -4.89
C GLY A 13 21.86 18.64 -5.38
N ILE A 14 21.33 17.80 -4.48
CA ILE A 14 20.34 16.76 -4.81
C ILE A 14 18.94 17.35 -4.66
N LEU A 15 18.13 17.24 -5.71
CA LEU A 15 16.71 17.60 -5.68
C LEU A 15 15.97 16.56 -4.86
N ILE A 16 15.39 16.96 -3.72
CA ILE A 16 14.63 16.06 -2.86
C ILE A 16 13.23 15.90 -3.42
N ALA A 17 12.79 14.64 -3.52
CA ALA A 17 11.48 14.25 -4.00
C ALA A 17 10.62 13.63 -2.89
N LYS A 18 9.29 13.71 -3.06
CA LYS A 18 8.30 12.99 -2.26
C LYS A 18 7.71 11.86 -3.09
N LEU A 19 7.64 10.66 -2.50
CA LEU A 19 7.01 9.52 -3.15
C LEU A 19 5.51 9.49 -2.78
N ILE A 20 4.66 9.50 -3.78
CA ILE A 20 3.21 9.34 -3.64
C ILE A 20 2.85 7.93 -4.08
N VAL A 21 2.11 7.21 -3.24
CA VAL A 21 1.64 5.86 -3.53
C VAL A 21 0.12 5.87 -3.60
N ALA A 22 -0.42 5.77 -4.80
CA ALA A 22 -1.86 5.65 -5.06
C ALA A 22 -2.31 4.18 -5.03
N GLU A 23 -3.60 3.92 -4.97
CA GLU A 23 -4.14 2.56 -4.99
C GLU A 23 -4.15 1.95 -6.40
N LYS A 24 -4.38 2.79 -7.43
CA LYS A 24 -4.56 2.36 -8.83
C LYS A 24 -3.81 3.26 -9.80
N PRO A 25 -3.41 2.75 -10.98
CA PRO A 25 -2.73 3.54 -11.99
C PRO A 25 -3.49 4.79 -12.43
N SER A 26 -4.81 4.69 -12.59
CA SER A 26 -5.66 5.82 -13.01
C SER A 26 -5.67 6.96 -12.01
N VAL A 27 -5.71 6.64 -10.72
CA VAL A 27 -5.63 7.60 -9.61
C VAL A 27 -4.26 8.26 -9.57
N ALA A 28 -3.19 7.48 -9.71
CA ALA A 28 -1.82 8.00 -9.79
C ALA A 28 -1.65 9.00 -10.93
N MET A 29 -2.21 8.70 -12.11
CA MET A 29 -2.17 9.62 -13.26
C MET A 29 -2.91 10.94 -12.98
N ALA A 30 -4.03 10.90 -12.26
CA ALA A 30 -4.75 12.11 -11.86
C ALA A 30 -3.91 12.96 -10.91
N TYR A 31 -3.30 12.36 -9.90
CA TYR A 31 -2.39 13.06 -8.98
C TYR A 31 -1.18 13.64 -9.71
N ALA A 32 -0.53 12.85 -10.55
CA ALA A 32 0.64 13.26 -11.31
C ALA A 32 0.34 14.47 -12.22
N LYS A 33 -0.81 14.48 -12.89
CA LYS A 33 -1.27 15.60 -13.71
C LYS A 33 -1.40 16.88 -12.89
N VAL A 34 -2.06 16.80 -11.73
CA VAL A 34 -2.29 17.96 -10.85
C VAL A 34 -1.01 18.51 -10.27
N LEU A 35 -0.05 17.64 -9.95
CA LEU A 35 1.23 17.99 -9.34
C LEU A 35 2.33 18.33 -10.35
N GLY A 36 2.10 18.09 -11.65
CA GLY A 36 3.08 18.34 -12.71
C GLY A 36 4.17 17.26 -12.81
N ALA A 37 3.94 16.07 -12.29
CA ALA A 37 4.83 14.91 -12.43
C ALA A 37 4.55 14.17 -13.73
N THR A 38 4.95 14.70 -14.87
CA THR A 38 4.52 14.24 -16.21
C THR A 38 5.49 13.30 -16.91
N SER A 39 6.73 13.16 -16.42
CA SER A 39 7.71 12.24 -16.99
C SER A 39 7.38 10.80 -16.67
N ARG A 40 7.04 10.01 -17.68
CA ARG A 40 6.60 8.63 -17.54
C ARG A 40 7.77 7.67 -17.46
N GLN A 41 7.76 6.83 -16.46
CA GLN A 41 8.74 5.77 -16.20
C GLN A 41 8.06 4.40 -16.11
N ASP A 42 8.84 3.32 -15.98
CA ASP A 42 8.27 1.99 -15.76
C ASP A 42 7.69 1.88 -14.34
N GLY A 43 6.37 1.92 -14.24
CA GLY A 43 5.62 1.77 -12.99
C GLY A 43 5.50 3.03 -12.12
N TYR A 44 5.91 4.21 -12.61
CA TYR A 44 5.70 5.49 -11.92
C TYR A 44 5.79 6.69 -12.88
N LEU A 45 5.42 7.88 -12.38
CA LEU A 45 5.62 9.15 -13.05
C LEU A 45 6.53 10.04 -12.18
N GLU A 46 7.32 10.91 -12.80
CA GLU A 46 8.28 11.76 -12.13
C GLU A 46 8.19 13.19 -12.63
N GLY A 47 8.41 14.17 -11.76
CA GLY A 47 8.48 15.58 -12.10
C GLY A 47 8.11 16.47 -10.92
N ASN A 48 8.54 17.71 -11.00
CA ASN A 48 8.22 18.76 -10.02
C ASN A 48 8.47 18.37 -8.55
N GLY A 49 9.52 17.57 -8.28
CA GLY A 49 9.85 17.10 -6.93
C GLY A 49 8.96 15.97 -6.41
N TYR A 50 8.19 15.32 -7.27
CA TYR A 50 7.34 14.18 -6.93
C TYR A 50 7.65 12.95 -7.77
N LEU A 51 7.55 11.79 -7.12
CA LEU A 51 7.48 10.49 -7.74
C LEU A 51 6.08 9.95 -7.44
N VAL A 52 5.30 9.63 -8.45
CA VAL A 52 3.93 9.14 -8.29
C VAL A 52 3.85 7.71 -8.80
N SER A 53 3.71 6.77 -7.89
CA SER A 53 3.55 5.36 -8.20
C SER A 53 2.23 4.83 -7.64
N TRP A 54 1.95 3.55 -7.81
CA TRP A 54 0.65 2.98 -7.47
C TRP A 54 0.77 1.52 -7.04
N CYS A 55 -0.23 1.09 -6.28
CA CYS A 55 -0.56 -0.31 -6.13
C CYS A 55 -1.45 -0.77 -7.30
N VAL A 56 -1.71 -2.06 -7.39
CA VAL A 56 -2.68 -2.66 -8.32
C VAL A 56 -3.70 -3.48 -7.53
N GLY A 57 -4.25 -2.86 -6.47
CA GLY A 57 -4.93 -3.54 -5.39
C GLY A 57 -3.94 -4.08 -4.36
N HIS A 58 -4.24 -5.22 -3.74
CA HIS A 58 -3.34 -5.86 -2.78
C HIS A 58 -2.08 -6.41 -3.47
N LEU A 59 -0.91 -5.94 -3.04
CA LEU A 59 0.40 -6.45 -3.46
C LEU A 59 0.95 -7.45 -2.45
N VAL A 60 0.50 -7.35 -1.22
CA VAL A 60 0.92 -8.15 -0.08
C VAL A 60 -0.33 -8.82 0.49
N GLU A 61 -0.22 -10.10 0.80
CA GLU A 61 -1.31 -10.93 1.27
C GLU A 61 -0.87 -11.87 2.39
N LEU A 62 -1.79 -12.37 3.18
CA LEU A 62 -1.52 -13.39 4.20
C LEU A 62 -1.06 -14.68 3.54
N VAL A 63 -0.04 -15.31 4.12
CA VAL A 63 0.46 -16.59 3.61
C VAL A 63 -0.61 -17.69 3.72
N PRO A 64 -0.62 -18.66 2.78
CA PRO A 64 -1.50 -19.81 2.87
C PRO A 64 -1.09 -20.75 4.03
N PRO A 65 -2.02 -21.57 4.53
CA PRO A 65 -1.79 -22.43 5.70
C PRO A 65 -0.55 -23.34 5.64
N ASN A 66 -0.22 -23.85 4.47
CA ASN A 66 0.94 -24.72 4.27
C ASN A 66 2.31 -24.05 4.49
N VAL A 67 2.35 -22.71 4.55
CA VAL A 67 3.56 -21.98 4.93
C VAL A 67 3.79 -22.04 6.44
N TYR A 68 2.71 -22.14 7.23
CA TYR A 68 2.80 -22.31 8.68
C TYR A 68 3.21 -23.73 9.07
N ASP A 69 2.64 -24.74 8.40
CA ASP A 69 2.98 -26.15 8.63
C ASP A 69 2.68 -26.97 7.36
N ALA A 70 3.61 -27.79 6.93
CA ALA A 70 3.48 -28.65 5.75
C ALA A 70 2.29 -29.64 5.84
N LYS A 71 1.86 -30.02 7.07
CA LYS A 71 0.67 -30.88 7.24
C LYS A 71 -0.59 -30.26 6.62
N TYR A 72 -0.68 -28.94 6.57
CA TYR A 72 -1.83 -28.23 6.00
C TYR A 72 -1.92 -28.26 4.47
N VAL A 73 -0.96 -28.90 3.78
CA VAL A 73 -1.07 -29.18 2.32
C VAL A 73 -2.26 -30.11 2.06
N LYS A 74 -2.39 -31.18 2.85
CA LYS A 74 -3.53 -32.11 2.79
C LYS A 74 -4.61 -31.63 3.74
N TRP A 75 -5.82 -31.51 3.23
CA TRP A 75 -6.94 -31.06 4.05
C TRP A 75 -7.46 -32.20 4.91
N SER A 76 -7.55 -31.99 6.21
CA SER A 76 -8.03 -32.96 7.20
C SER A 76 -8.83 -32.25 8.29
N ILE A 77 -9.94 -32.81 8.70
CA ILE A 77 -10.75 -32.31 9.83
C ILE A 77 -9.94 -32.32 11.13
N ALA A 78 -9.05 -33.29 11.29
CA ALA A 78 -8.22 -33.41 12.50
C ALA A 78 -7.24 -32.23 12.70
N ASP A 79 -6.95 -31.48 11.64
CA ASP A 79 -6.05 -30.33 11.67
C ASP A 79 -6.76 -28.98 11.90
N LEU A 80 -8.07 -28.99 12.06
CA LEU A 80 -8.88 -27.79 12.28
C LEU A 80 -9.16 -27.57 13.78
N PRO A 81 -9.26 -26.32 14.25
CA PRO A 81 -9.06 -25.09 13.48
C PRO A 81 -7.59 -24.71 13.29
N ILE A 82 -7.27 -24.11 12.14
CA ILE A 82 -5.95 -23.52 11.88
C ILE A 82 -5.94 -22.11 12.45
N LEU A 83 -5.12 -21.87 13.46
CA LEU A 83 -5.02 -20.59 14.18
C LEU A 83 -3.54 -20.17 14.26
N PRO A 84 -3.07 -19.30 13.35
CA PRO A 84 -1.67 -18.84 13.36
C PRO A 84 -1.34 -18.08 14.64
N GLN A 85 -0.21 -18.42 15.27
CA GLN A 85 0.31 -17.69 16.43
C GLN A 85 1.02 -16.39 16.04
N LYS A 86 1.60 -16.37 14.84
CA LYS A 86 2.21 -15.19 14.23
C LYS A 86 1.72 -15.06 12.81
N TRP A 87 1.21 -13.89 12.48
CA TRP A 87 0.79 -13.59 11.13
C TRP A 87 1.99 -13.37 10.22
N GLN A 88 1.96 -14.00 9.07
CA GLN A 88 2.99 -13.88 8.05
C GLN A 88 2.38 -13.39 6.74
N TYR A 89 3.12 -12.55 6.05
CA TYR A 89 2.72 -11.94 4.79
C TYR A 89 3.70 -12.29 3.69
N LEU A 90 3.21 -12.33 2.46
CA LEU A 90 4.02 -12.51 1.27
C LEU A 90 3.62 -11.51 0.18
N VAL A 91 4.56 -11.23 -0.70
CA VAL A 91 4.27 -10.46 -1.91
C VAL A 91 3.63 -11.40 -2.93
N SER A 92 2.45 -11.02 -3.43
CA SER A 92 1.73 -11.81 -4.45
C SER A 92 2.57 -11.96 -5.71
N ALA A 93 2.63 -13.16 -6.25
CA ALA A 93 3.44 -13.48 -7.44
C ALA A 93 3.05 -12.62 -8.66
N SER A 94 1.75 -12.34 -8.82
CA SER A 94 1.20 -11.55 -9.92
C SER A 94 1.59 -10.07 -9.86
N THR A 95 1.85 -9.53 -8.68
CA THR A 95 2.14 -8.11 -8.45
C THR A 95 3.60 -7.83 -8.10
N LYS A 96 4.44 -8.87 -8.08
CA LYS A 96 5.85 -8.79 -7.67
C LYS A 96 6.65 -7.71 -8.41
N LYS A 97 6.37 -7.50 -9.70
CA LYS A 97 7.04 -6.45 -10.49
C LYS A 97 6.75 -5.06 -9.89
N GLN A 98 5.47 -4.75 -9.66
CA GLN A 98 5.06 -3.44 -9.15
C GLN A 98 5.51 -3.24 -7.69
N PHE A 99 5.45 -4.28 -6.87
CA PHE A 99 6.02 -4.24 -5.53
C PHE A 99 7.52 -3.89 -5.56
N GLY A 100 8.30 -4.53 -6.43
CA GLY A 100 9.73 -4.25 -6.58
C GLY A 100 10.03 -2.81 -7.03
N ILE A 101 9.16 -2.21 -7.84
CA ILE A 101 9.27 -0.81 -8.22
C ILE A 101 9.03 0.09 -7.00
N LEU A 102 7.93 -0.12 -6.27
CA LEU A 102 7.63 0.64 -5.05
C LEU A 102 8.74 0.52 -4.01
N GLN A 103 9.25 -0.70 -3.78
CA GLN A 103 10.35 -0.93 -2.87
C GLN A 103 11.61 -0.13 -3.25
N LYS A 104 11.98 -0.15 -4.53
CA LYS A 104 13.12 0.65 -5.02
C LYS A 104 12.91 2.14 -4.83
N LEU A 105 11.70 2.65 -5.15
CA LEU A 105 11.37 4.07 -4.98
C LEU A 105 11.41 4.49 -3.51
N MET A 106 10.90 3.67 -2.62
CA MET A 106 10.92 3.92 -1.17
C MET A 106 12.34 3.99 -0.60
N HIS A 107 13.31 3.32 -1.25
CA HIS A 107 14.72 3.32 -0.81
C HIS A 107 15.63 4.29 -1.58
N ARG A 108 15.12 5.05 -2.54
CA ARG A 108 15.90 6.08 -3.24
C ARG A 108 16.42 7.12 -2.26
N SER A 109 17.68 7.50 -2.39
CA SER A 109 18.33 8.47 -1.51
C SER A 109 17.79 9.91 -1.65
N ASP A 110 17.23 10.23 -2.81
CA ASP A 110 16.60 11.51 -3.11
C ASP A 110 15.11 11.60 -2.69
N VAL A 111 14.54 10.53 -2.16
CA VAL A 111 13.20 10.52 -1.57
C VAL A 111 13.32 10.72 -0.06
N ASP A 112 12.72 11.78 0.49
CA ASP A 112 12.75 12.09 1.93
C ASP A 112 11.53 11.56 2.69
N SER A 113 10.39 11.49 2.03
CA SER A 113 9.12 11.13 2.64
C SER A 113 8.18 10.43 1.67
N VAL A 114 7.22 9.70 2.22
CA VAL A 114 6.20 8.99 1.44
C VAL A 114 4.83 9.60 1.74
N ILE A 115 3.95 9.63 0.75
CA ILE A 115 2.56 10.04 0.91
C ILE A 115 1.68 8.83 0.59
N CYS A 116 0.97 8.34 1.59
CA CYS A 116 -0.10 7.37 1.42
C CYS A 116 -1.29 8.05 0.75
N ALA A 117 -1.51 7.75 -0.50
CA ALA A 117 -2.56 8.34 -1.34
C ALA A 117 -3.50 7.28 -1.94
N THR A 118 -3.65 6.16 -1.24
CA THR A 118 -4.66 5.13 -1.52
C THR A 118 -6.05 5.61 -1.15
N ASP A 119 -7.08 4.90 -1.57
CA ASP A 119 -8.48 5.28 -1.33
C ASP A 119 -8.75 5.58 0.16
N ALA A 120 -9.61 6.56 0.42
CA ALA A 120 -9.95 7.00 1.76
C ALA A 120 -10.82 5.96 2.45
N GLY A 121 -10.19 5.07 3.21
CA GLY A 121 -10.89 3.98 3.88
C GLY A 121 -9.92 2.98 4.52
N ARG A 122 -10.51 2.06 5.26
CA ARG A 122 -9.80 1.00 5.96
C ARG A 122 -8.96 0.14 5.03
N GLU A 123 -9.51 -0.21 3.86
CA GLU A 123 -8.85 -1.06 2.87
C GLU A 123 -7.63 -0.37 2.24
N GLY A 124 -7.79 0.90 1.83
CA GLY A 124 -6.67 1.68 1.29
C GLY A 124 -5.52 1.85 2.28
N GLU A 125 -5.84 2.01 3.58
CA GLU A 125 -4.82 2.08 4.64
C GLU A 125 -4.09 0.75 4.77
N LEU A 126 -4.80 -0.39 4.73
CA LEU A 126 -4.22 -1.73 4.79
C LEU A 126 -3.28 -1.98 3.60
N ILE A 127 -3.75 -1.73 2.37
CA ILE A 127 -2.96 -1.92 1.15
C ILE A 127 -1.63 -1.18 1.23
N PHE A 128 -1.66 0.10 1.59
CA PHE A 128 -0.45 0.91 1.68
C PHE A 128 0.50 0.43 2.78
N ARG A 129 0.00 0.23 4.00
CA ARG A 129 0.87 -0.08 5.15
C ARG A 129 1.52 -1.45 5.02
N LEU A 130 0.81 -2.45 4.50
CA LEU A 130 1.41 -3.75 4.22
C LEU A 130 2.55 -3.66 3.20
N VAL A 131 2.37 -2.85 2.14
CA VAL A 131 3.45 -2.61 1.16
C VAL A 131 4.62 -1.87 1.80
N TYR A 132 4.35 -0.84 2.60
CA TYR A 132 5.36 -0.03 3.27
C TYR A 132 6.19 -0.87 4.26
N GLU A 133 5.54 -1.70 5.06
CA GLU A 133 6.18 -2.61 6.03
C GLU A 133 6.96 -3.72 5.33
N GLN A 134 6.36 -4.37 4.34
CA GLN A 134 7.00 -5.46 3.58
C GLN A 134 8.18 -4.96 2.73
N ALA A 135 8.12 -3.72 2.26
CA ALA A 135 9.26 -3.07 1.60
C ALA A 135 10.40 -2.75 2.57
N GLY A 136 10.17 -2.76 3.88
CA GLY A 136 11.14 -2.37 4.90
C GLY A 136 11.44 -0.87 4.92
N CYS A 137 10.52 -0.04 4.45
CA CYS A 137 10.68 1.41 4.43
C CYS A 137 10.71 1.96 5.86
N LYS A 138 11.59 2.96 6.11
CA LYS A 138 11.71 3.64 7.41
C LYS A 138 11.53 5.15 7.29
N LYS A 139 11.23 5.65 6.09
CA LYS A 139 11.01 7.08 5.86
C LYS A 139 9.68 7.52 6.47
N PRO A 140 9.56 8.74 6.96
CA PRO A 140 8.30 9.24 7.47
C PRO A 140 7.25 9.24 6.36
N PHE A 141 5.99 8.98 6.71
CA PHE A 141 4.90 9.12 5.75
C PHE A 141 3.72 9.91 6.32
N SER A 142 3.00 10.55 5.40
CA SER A 142 1.77 11.30 5.66
C SER A 142 0.61 10.70 4.90
N ARG A 143 -0.60 11.01 5.29
CA ARG A 143 -1.84 10.52 4.68
C ARG A 143 -2.53 11.61 3.88
N LEU A 144 -2.80 11.35 2.62
CA LEU A 144 -3.72 12.09 1.79
C LEU A 144 -5.12 11.48 1.94
N TRP A 145 -6.09 12.27 2.42
CA TRP A 145 -7.46 11.81 2.60
C TRP A 145 -8.39 12.62 1.72
N LEU A 146 -8.94 11.99 0.68
CA LEU A 146 -9.80 12.63 -0.30
C LEU A 146 -11.17 11.96 -0.37
N SER A 147 -12.21 12.78 -0.45
CA SER A 147 -13.59 12.35 -0.75
C SER A 147 -14.00 12.61 -2.21
N SER A 148 -13.19 13.35 -2.96
CA SER A 148 -13.42 13.67 -4.36
C SER A 148 -12.12 13.64 -5.16
N MET A 149 -12.22 13.27 -6.44
CA MET A 149 -11.09 13.26 -7.38
C MET A 149 -11.06 14.50 -8.29
N GLU A 150 -11.83 15.53 -7.98
CA GLU A 150 -11.74 16.81 -8.68
C GLU A 150 -10.39 17.47 -8.44
N GLU A 151 -9.90 18.19 -9.43
CA GLU A 151 -8.57 18.82 -9.37
C GLU A 151 -8.39 19.77 -8.20
N SER A 152 -9.44 20.54 -7.87
CA SER A 152 -9.47 21.43 -6.71
C SER A 152 -9.30 20.66 -5.39
N ALA A 153 -10.05 19.56 -5.21
CA ALA A 153 -9.99 18.71 -4.04
C ALA A 153 -8.63 18.02 -3.90
N ILE A 154 -8.05 17.56 -5.01
CA ILE A 154 -6.69 16.99 -5.03
C ILE A 154 -5.67 18.01 -4.57
N ARG A 155 -5.70 19.24 -5.11
CA ARG A 155 -4.78 20.32 -4.71
C ARG A 155 -4.90 20.67 -3.23
N GLU A 156 -6.12 20.81 -2.76
CA GLU A 156 -6.40 21.10 -1.35
C GLU A 156 -5.92 19.96 -0.44
N GLY A 157 -6.19 18.72 -0.80
CA GLY A 157 -5.74 17.56 -0.04
C GLY A 157 -4.22 17.47 0.08
N PHE A 158 -3.48 17.72 -1.01
CA PHE A 158 -2.00 17.76 -0.95
C PHE A 158 -1.46 18.95 -0.14
N ALA A 159 -2.22 20.03 0.00
CA ALA A 159 -1.86 21.14 0.88
C ALA A 159 -2.12 20.83 2.37
N HIS A 160 -3.01 19.86 2.68
CA HIS A 160 -3.45 19.54 4.04
C HIS A 160 -3.26 18.05 4.37
N LEU A 161 -2.06 17.52 4.10
CA LEU A 161 -1.71 16.15 4.47
C LEU A 161 -1.83 15.92 5.98
N LYS A 162 -2.33 14.75 6.35
CA LYS A 162 -2.52 14.35 7.74
C LYS A 162 -1.33 13.52 8.25
N PRO A 163 -1.00 13.61 9.55
CA PRO A 163 -0.05 12.69 10.16
C PRO A 163 -0.53 11.24 10.02
N SER A 164 0.39 10.32 9.73
CA SER A 164 0.06 8.89 9.61
C SER A 164 -0.55 8.31 10.88
N THR A 165 -0.15 8.83 12.04
CA THR A 165 -0.61 8.35 13.36
C THR A 165 -2.11 8.56 13.62
N GLU A 166 -2.75 9.49 12.92
CA GLU A 166 -4.21 9.66 13.00
C GLU A 166 -4.98 8.44 12.47
N TYR A 167 -4.32 7.59 11.70
CA TYR A 167 -4.92 6.43 11.02
C TYR A 167 -4.46 5.08 11.58
N ASP A 168 -3.72 5.05 12.68
CA ASP A 168 -3.23 3.81 13.29
C ASP A 168 -4.38 2.90 13.73
N ALA A 169 -5.40 3.44 14.39
CA ALA A 169 -6.59 2.68 14.77
C ALA A 169 -7.37 2.14 13.57
N LEU A 170 -7.38 2.87 12.44
CA LEU A 170 -8.00 2.41 11.20
C LEU A 170 -7.24 1.23 10.59
N TYR A 171 -5.91 1.30 10.61
CA TYR A 171 -5.04 0.19 10.18
C TYR A 171 -5.22 -1.05 11.05
N GLU A 172 -5.20 -0.90 12.37
CA GLU A 172 -5.45 -2.00 13.30
C GLU A 172 -6.81 -2.67 13.05
N ALA A 173 -7.86 -1.88 12.83
CA ALA A 173 -9.18 -2.41 12.48
C ALA A 173 -9.19 -3.18 11.15
N ALA A 174 -8.40 -2.72 10.17
CA ALA A 174 -8.23 -3.40 8.89
C ALA A 174 -7.50 -4.74 9.05
N LEU A 175 -6.41 -4.76 9.80
CA LEU A 175 -5.67 -5.99 10.13
C LEU A 175 -6.54 -7.01 10.87
N CYS A 176 -7.31 -6.57 11.86
CA CYS A 176 -8.23 -7.45 12.59
C CYS A 176 -9.25 -8.09 11.64
N ARG A 177 -9.81 -7.32 10.72
CA ARG A 177 -10.75 -7.83 9.74
C ARG A 177 -10.11 -8.82 8.79
N GLU A 178 -8.98 -8.48 8.17
CA GLU A 178 -8.26 -9.35 7.24
C GLU A 178 -7.94 -10.70 7.88
N ARG A 179 -7.46 -10.68 9.13
CA ARG A 179 -7.14 -11.90 9.89
C ARG A 179 -8.38 -12.71 10.24
N ALA A 180 -9.47 -12.07 10.61
CA ALA A 180 -10.74 -12.74 10.88
C ALA A 180 -11.30 -13.40 9.61
N ASP A 181 -11.30 -12.68 8.50
CA ASP A 181 -11.75 -13.20 7.20
C ASP A 181 -10.88 -14.41 6.76
N TRP A 182 -9.56 -14.35 6.98
CA TRP A 182 -8.65 -15.46 6.73
C TRP A 182 -8.96 -16.68 7.60
N ILE A 183 -9.13 -16.49 8.93
CA ILE A 183 -9.44 -17.59 9.86
C ILE A 183 -10.76 -18.26 9.46
N VAL A 184 -11.80 -17.47 9.27
CA VAL A 184 -13.13 -18.01 8.94
C VAL A 184 -13.09 -18.68 7.55
N GLY A 185 -12.54 -18.01 6.56
CA GLY A 185 -12.49 -18.50 5.18
C GLY A 185 -11.72 -19.82 5.05
N ILE A 186 -10.52 -19.88 5.60
CA ILE A 186 -9.66 -21.07 5.51
C ILE A 186 -10.27 -22.26 6.26
N ASN A 187 -10.74 -22.06 7.47
CA ASN A 187 -11.26 -23.15 8.29
C ASN A 187 -12.63 -23.65 7.76
N ALA A 188 -13.53 -22.74 7.40
CA ALA A 188 -14.83 -23.11 6.85
C ALA A 188 -14.70 -23.83 5.50
N SER A 189 -13.90 -23.32 4.57
CA SER A 189 -13.70 -23.95 3.26
C SER A 189 -13.17 -25.38 3.39
N ARG A 190 -12.18 -25.58 4.27
CA ARG A 190 -11.60 -26.91 4.52
C ARG A 190 -12.60 -27.86 5.18
N LEU A 191 -13.33 -27.38 6.19
CA LEU A 191 -14.34 -28.17 6.87
C LEU A 191 -15.42 -28.66 5.89
N PHE A 192 -15.98 -27.74 5.09
CA PHE A 192 -17.01 -28.08 4.12
C PHE A 192 -16.50 -29.04 3.05
N SER A 193 -15.31 -28.82 2.50
CA SER A 193 -14.71 -29.73 1.52
C SER A 193 -14.44 -31.13 2.08
N CYS A 194 -14.04 -31.23 3.34
CA CYS A 194 -13.82 -32.54 3.98
C CYS A 194 -15.11 -33.27 4.33
N LEU A 195 -16.22 -32.56 4.55
CA LEU A 195 -17.50 -33.16 4.92
C LEU A 195 -18.37 -33.54 3.71
N TYR A 196 -18.29 -32.74 2.64
CA TYR A 196 -19.23 -32.86 1.52
C TYR A 196 -18.57 -33.16 0.17
N GLY A 197 -17.24 -33.26 0.11
CA GLY A 197 -16.47 -33.65 -1.09
C GLY A 197 -16.10 -32.51 -1.95
#